data_c7f6f78efe24a056e1ed1d8890cbc00c
#
_entry.id   c7f6f78efe24a056e1ed1d8890cbc00c
#
_cell.length_a   1.000
_cell.length_b   1.000
_cell.length_c   1.000
_cell.angle_alpha   90.00
_cell.angle_beta   90.00
_cell.angle_gamma   90.00
#
_symmetry.space_group_name_H-M   'P 1'
#
loop_
_entity.id
_entity.type
_entity.pdbx_description
1 polymer ?
#
loop_
_entity_poly.entity_id
_entity_poly.type
_entity_poly.pdbx_seq_one_letter_code
_entity_poly.pdbx_strand_id
1 'polypeptide(L)'
;CASAAPNDVFSVGDITYSVTLDSYSGKPGIVAVKSLSAQGKAKTSLKLDIPGVVSYNGYKYKVGVINYDAFKGQSNISVVQIRYNITRIAQSAFENCTSLTTVYLPSSLTNVEYHAFWGCNALKSVYYANPTPTSNSVITNAFPDNTNMTLYVSKAHTNSVENARKVQAFDYFSTIKKHVYASDFILSDHGYFCVTKAPLSDGSTRGEMSLVGVYADDNLNSSWS
;
A
#
# COMPACT_ATOMS: atom_id res chain seq x y z
N CYS A 1 16.92 17.94 -18.76
CA CYS A 1 17.10 16.54 -18.32
C CYS A 1 16.13 15.67 -19.13
N ALA A 2 16.59 14.51 -19.59
CA ALA A 2 15.71 13.52 -20.22
C ALA A 2 14.91 12.76 -19.15
N SER A 3 13.69 12.32 -19.48
CA SER A 3 12.96 11.34 -18.68
C SER A 3 13.76 10.03 -18.59
N ALA A 4 13.50 9.21 -17.59
CA ALA A 4 14.12 7.90 -17.49
C ALA A 4 13.45 6.94 -18.49
N ALA A 5 14.25 6.28 -19.32
CA ALA A 5 13.76 5.35 -20.34
C ALA A 5 13.23 4.02 -19.71
N PRO A 6 12.43 3.24 -20.43
CA PRO A 6 12.05 1.89 -19.98
C PRO A 6 13.28 1.06 -19.62
N ASN A 7 13.18 0.33 -18.52
CA ASN A 7 14.25 -0.45 -17.86
C ASN A 7 15.31 0.37 -17.10
N ASP A 8 15.29 1.69 -17.17
CA ASP A 8 16.14 2.48 -16.28
C ASP A 8 15.80 2.20 -14.81
N VAL A 9 16.82 2.34 -13.96
CA VAL A 9 16.72 2.11 -12.53
C VAL A 9 17.18 3.36 -11.80
N PHE A 10 16.39 3.83 -10.84
CA PHE A 10 16.75 4.95 -10.00
C PHE A 10 16.27 4.74 -8.56
N SER A 11 16.84 5.50 -7.64
CA SER A 11 16.44 5.44 -6.23
C SER A 11 15.91 6.79 -5.78
N VAL A 12 14.84 6.75 -4.98
CA VAL A 12 14.31 7.90 -4.25
C VAL A 12 14.07 7.47 -2.80
N GLY A 13 14.72 8.16 -1.87
CA GLY A 13 14.68 7.77 -0.46
C GLY A 13 15.13 6.32 -0.24
N ASP A 14 14.34 5.56 0.46
CA ASP A 14 14.66 4.19 0.85
C ASP A 14 14.42 3.14 -0.26
N ILE A 15 13.89 3.54 -1.41
CA ILE A 15 13.38 2.62 -2.44
C ILE A 15 14.08 2.84 -3.78
N THR A 16 14.38 1.73 -4.44
CA THR A 16 14.84 1.66 -5.82
C THR A 16 13.67 1.25 -6.71
N TYR A 17 13.52 1.93 -7.83
CA TYR A 17 12.46 1.74 -8.81
C TYR A 17 13.04 1.33 -10.16
N SER A 18 12.26 0.58 -10.94
CA SER A 18 12.52 0.32 -12.35
C SER A 18 11.41 0.92 -13.22
N VAL A 19 11.79 1.59 -14.29
CA VAL A 19 10.84 2.22 -15.22
C VAL A 19 10.20 1.15 -16.10
N THR A 20 8.88 1.08 -16.09
CA THR A 20 8.11 0.18 -16.96
C THR A 20 7.50 0.91 -18.15
N LEU A 21 7.18 2.19 -17.97
CA LEU A 21 6.70 3.07 -19.02
C LEU A 21 7.30 4.46 -18.81
N ASP A 22 7.89 5.01 -19.86
CA ASP A 22 8.46 6.36 -19.82
C ASP A 22 7.39 7.46 -19.67
N SER A 23 7.81 8.59 -19.12
CA SER A 23 7.00 9.81 -19.05
C SER A 23 7.07 10.53 -20.40
N TYR A 24 5.93 10.84 -21.01
CA TYR A 24 5.86 11.53 -22.30
C TYR A 24 4.69 12.52 -22.37
N SER A 25 4.89 13.62 -23.08
CA SER A 25 3.82 14.61 -23.38
C SER A 25 2.99 15.02 -22.17
N GLY A 26 3.61 15.27 -21.03
CA GLY A 26 2.92 15.66 -19.79
C GLY A 26 2.22 14.52 -19.05
N LYS A 27 2.23 13.30 -19.60
CA LYS A 27 1.69 12.12 -18.89
C LYS A 27 2.77 11.50 -17.99
N PRO A 28 2.43 11.14 -16.73
CA PRO A 28 3.38 10.49 -15.84
C PRO A 28 3.76 9.12 -16.40
N GLY A 29 5.04 8.77 -16.29
CA GLY A 29 5.51 7.41 -16.54
C GLY A 29 5.01 6.43 -15.50
N ILE A 30 5.34 5.16 -15.66
CA ILE A 30 5.02 4.10 -14.70
C ILE A 30 6.31 3.43 -14.25
N VAL A 31 6.42 3.22 -12.95
CA VAL A 31 7.52 2.48 -12.34
C VAL A 31 7.01 1.34 -11.48
N ALA A 32 7.85 0.35 -11.32
CA ALA A 32 7.68 -0.71 -10.33
C ALA A 32 8.73 -0.55 -9.21
N VAL A 33 8.34 -0.88 -8.00
CA VAL A 33 9.28 -1.02 -6.88
C VAL A 33 10.18 -2.22 -7.13
N LYS A 34 11.49 -2.01 -7.10
CA LYS A 34 12.49 -3.05 -7.40
C LYS A 34 13.13 -3.62 -6.14
N SER A 35 13.54 -2.76 -5.20
CA SER A 35 14.23 -3.18 -3.97
C SER A 35 14.35 -2.02 -2.99
N LEU A 36 14.92 -2.28 -1.78
CA LEU A 36 15.48 -1.21 -0.98
C LEU A 36 16.67 -0.57 -1.71
N SER A 37 16.81 0.74 -1.57
CA SER A 37 18.02 1.48 -1.92
C SER A 37 19.14 1.16 -0.93
N ALA A 38 20.37 1.62 -1.23
CA ALA A 38 21.48 1.54 -0.27
C ALA A 38 21.15 2.25 1.06
N GLN A 39 20.44 3.39 0.99
CA GLN A 39 19.98 4.13 2.16
C GLN A 39 18.99 3.29 3.00
N GLY A 40 18.01 2.65 2.36
CA GLY A 40 17.01 1.82 3.04
C GLY A 40 17.63 0.59 3.69
N LYS A 41 18.60 -0.04 3.01
CA LYS A 41 19.34 -1.19 3.55
C LYS A 41 20.22 -0.86 4.75
N ALA A 42 20.74 0.37 4.82
CA ALA A 42 21.60 0.80 5.93
C ALA A 42 20.85 1.08 7.24
N LYS A 43 19.53 1.18 7.20
CA LYS A 43 18.71 1.42 8.40
C LYS A 43 18.55 0.13 9.22
N THR A 44 18.75 0.23 10.52
CA THR A 44 18.57 -0.91 11.45
C THR A 44 17.11 -1.24 11.71
N SER A 45 16.22 -0.25 11.62
CA SER A 45 14.76 -0.40 11.69
C SER A 45 14.13 0.55 10.69
N LEU A 46 13.24 0.02 9.87
CA LEU A 46 12.61 0.75 8.78
C LEU A 46 11.08 0.64 8.84
N LYS A 47 10.44 1.80 8.92
CA LYS A 47 9.04 1.95 8.57
C LYS A 47 8.99 2.34 7.10
N LEU A 48 8.71 1.38 6.24
CA LEU A 48 8.76 1.55 4.79
C LEU A 48 7.46 2.16 4.29
N ASP A 49 7.54 3.39 3.77
CA ASP A 49 6.44 4.06 3.09
C ASP A 49 6.65 3.96 1.57
N ILE A 50 5.76 3.25 0.89
CA ILE A 50 5.82 3.05 -0.56
C ILE A 50 4.82 4.02 -1.21
N PRO A 51 5.28 5.12 -1.81
CA PRO A 51 4.42 6.15 -2.36
C PRO A 51 3.70 5.67 -3.62
N GLY A 52 2.50 6.22 -3.90
CA GLY A 52 1.78 5.96 -5.15
C GLY A 52 2.32 6.74 -6.35
N VAL A 53 3.10 7.80 -6.09
CA VAL A 53 3.76 8.62 -7.11
C VAL A 53 5.16 8.97 -6.61
N VAL A 54 6.13 8.95 -7.49
CA VAL A 54 7.51 9.35 -7.21
C VAL A 54 7.99 10.34 -8.28
N SER A 55 8.83 11.29 -7.87
CA SER A 55 9.44 12.25 -8.78
C SER A 55 10.93 11.94 -8.96
N TYR A 56 11.39 11.93 -10.20
CA TYR A 56 12.79 11.74 -10.55
C TYR A 56 13.17 12.61 -11.74
N ASN A 57 14.26 13.36 -11.64
CA ASN A 57 14.76 14.31 -12.67
C ASN A 57 13.70 15.30 -13.18
N GLY A 58 12.75 15.71 -12.32
CA GLY A 58 11.66 16.63 -12.70
C GLY A 58 10.44 15.96 -13.33
N TYR A 59 10.47 14.65 -13.55
CA TYR A 59 9.35 13.88 -14.08
C TYR A 59 8.61 13.13 -12.97
N LYS A 60 7.29 12.99 -13.13
CA LYS A 60 6.44 12.20 -12.22
C LYS A 60 6.23 10.80 -12.77
N TYR A 61 6.26 9.81 -11.88
CA TYR A 61 6.01 8.40 -12.20
C TYR A 61 4.98 7.82 -11.23
N LYS A 62 3.97 7.17 -11.76
CA LYS A 62 3.04 6.38 -10.94
C LYS A 62 3.71 5.06 -10.52
N VAL A 63 3.60 4.72 -9.25
CA VAL A 63 4.08 3.43 -8.75
C VAL A 63 2.93 2.44 -8.84
N GLY A 64 3.00 1.51 -9.78
CA GLY A 64 1.90 0.58 -10.07
C GLY A 64 2.03 -0.78 -9.39
N VAL A 65 3.25 -1.25 -9.23
CA VAL A 65 3.54 -2.63 -8.82
C VAL A 65 4.70 -2.66 -7.83
N ILE A 66 4.63 -3.57 -6.86
CA ILE A 66 5.78 -4.03 -6.09
C ILE A 66 6.26 -5.33 -6.74
N ASN A 67 7.47 -5.31 -7.27
CA ASN A 67 8.00 -6.41 -8.06
C ASN A 67 8.28 -7.67 -7.24
N TYR A 68 8.44 -8.76 -7.95
CA TYR A 68 8.91 -10.05 -7.48
C TYR A 68 10.19 -9.89 -6.64
N ASP A 69 10.22 -10.53 -5.47
CA ASP A 69 11.33 -10.51 -4.51
C ASP A 69 11.82 -9.12 -4.06
N ALA A 70 11.06 -8.05 -4.30
CA ALA A 70 11.52 -6.66 -4.09
C ALA A 70 12.13 -6.42 -2.70
N PHE A 71 11.54 -6.99 -1.67
CA PHE A 71 11.98 -6.85 -0.28
C PHE A 71 12.21 -8.18 0.42
N LYS A 72 12.35 -9.26 -0.34
CA LYS A 72 12.56 -10.60 0.21
C LYS A 72 13.73 -10.64 1.18
N GLY A 73 13.50 -11.21 2.37
CA GLY A 73 14.52 -11.39 3.41
C GLY A 73 14.97 -10.10 4.12
N GLN A 74 14.28 -8.96 3.91
CA GLN A 74 14.65 -7.71 4.56
C GLN A 74 14.18 -7.70 6.02
N SER A 75 15.04 -8.11 6.95
CA SER A 75 14.76 -8.20 8.38
C SER A 75 14.70 -6.85 9.11
N ASN A 76 15.12 -5.76 8.46
CA ASN A 76 15.05 -4.42 9.02
C ASN A 76 13.71 -3.71 8.84
N ILE A 77 12.80 -4.26 8.02
CA ILE A 77 11.46 -3.68 7.80
C ILE A 77 10.52 -4.10 8.93
N SER A 78 10.01 -3.12 9.68
CA SER A 78 9.09 -3.37 10.80
C SER A 78 7.63 -3.03 10.48
N VAL A 79 7.40 -2.04 9.64
CA VAL A 79 6.07 -1.60 9.19
C VAL A 79 6.15 -1.31 7.69
N VAL A 80 5.11 -1.70 6.95
CA VAL A 80 4.95 -1.36 5.54
C VAL A 80 3.67 -0.57 5.35
N GLN A 81 3.79 0.62 4.77
CA GLN A 81 2.67 1.43 4.31
C GLN A 81 2.68 1.47 2.78
N ILE A 82 1.68 0.90 2.13
CA ILE A 82 1.52 0.95 0.68
C ILE A 82 0.47 1.99 0.35
N ARG A 83 0.86 2.95 -0.49
CA ARG A 83 -0.01 4.07 -0.87
C ARG A 83 -0.86 3.72 -2.09
N TYR A 84 -1.88 4.54 -2.35
CA TYR A 84 -2.77 4.43 -3.51
C TYR A 84 -1.98 4.44 -4.84
N ASN A 85 -2.57 3.96 -5.92
CA ASN A 85 -2.05 3.64 -7.24
C ASN A 85 -1.35 2.28 -7.36
N ILE A 86 -0.86 1.70 -6.26
CA ILE A 86 -0.27 0.37 -6.31
C ILE A 86 -1.42 -0.64 -6.37
N THR A 87 -1.43 -1.41 -7.46
CA THR A 87 -2.49 -2.38 -7.76
C THR A 87 -2.07 -3.82 -7.53
N ARG A 88 -0.77 -4.07 -7.48
CA ARG A 88 -0.23 -5.44 -7.41
C ARG A 88 0.98 -5.53 -6.48
N ILE A 89 0.97 -6.54 -5.63
CA ILE A 89 2.13 -7.02 -4.88
C ILE A 89 2.49 -8.38 -5.49
N ALA A 90 3.62 -8.44 -6.17
CA ALA A 90 4.04 -9.65 -6.88
C ALA A 90 4.52 -10.73 -5.90
N GLN A 91 4.68 -11.95 -6.45
CA GLN A 91 5.11 -13.12 -5.71
C GLN A 91 6.37 -12.84 -4.89
N SER A 92 6.39 -13.31 -3.64
CA SER A 92 7.53 -13.23 -2.71
C SER A 92 8.02 -11.81 -2.40
N ALA A 93 7.25 -10.76 -2.73
CA ALA A 93 7.71 -9.37 -2.61
C ALA A 93 8.23 -8.99 -1.21
N PHE A 94 7.63 -9.53 -0.14
CA PHE A 94 8.04 -9.35 1.26
C PHE A 94 8.31 -10.69 1.96
N GLU A 95 8.58 -11.75 1.20
CA GLU A 95 8.83 -13.06 1.78
C GLU A 95 10.00 -13.01 2.77
N ASN A 96 9.82 -13.62 3.96
CA ASN A 96 10.82 -13.65 5.03
C ASN A 96 11.24 -12.27 5.57
N CYS A 97 10.38 -11.26 5.52
CA CYS A 97 10.57 -10.02 6.28
C CYS A 97 10.27 -10.29 7.77
N THR A 98 11.23 -10.88 8.48
CA THR A 98 11.00 -11.48 9.81
C THR A 98 10.67 -10.49 10.93
N SER A 99 11.00 -9.20 10.78
CA SER A 99 10.65 -8.14 11.73
C SER A 99 9.35 -7.40 11.39
N LEU A 100 8.69 -7.75 10.26
CA LEU A 100 7.48 -7.07 9.82
C LEU A 100 6.30 -7.40 10.73
N THR A 101 5.78 -6.38 11.42
CA THR A 101 4.66 -6.54 12.37
C THR A 101 3.34 -6.00 11.85
N THR A 102 3.38 -5.02 10.96
CA THR A 102 2.18 -4.29 10.51
C THR A 102 2.27 -3.93 9.03
N VAL A 103 1.18 -4.16 8.31
CA VAL A 103 1.06 -3.84 6.88
C VAL A 103 -0.22 -3.06 6.64
N TYR A 104 -0.13 -1.97 5.87
CA TYR A 104 -1.26 -1.19 5.38
C TYR A 104 -1.37 -1.35 3.87
N LEU A 105 -2.49 -1.92 3.42
CA LEU A 105 -2.80 -2.23 2.03
C LEU A 105 -3.88 -1.27 1.50
N PRO A 106 -3.67 -0.57 0.38
CA PRO A 106 -4.60 0.42 -0.15
C PRO A 106 -5.82 -0.23 -0.80
N SER A 107 -6.88 0.58 -0.97
CA SER A 107 -8.09 0.15 -1.70
C SER A 107 -7.85 -0.09 -3.20
N SER A 108 -6.81 0.53 -3.77
CA SER A 108 -6.39 0.29 -5.16
C SER A 108 -5.79 -1.09 -5.42
N LEU A 109 -5.44 -1.82 -4.34
CA LEU A 109 -4.76 -3.10 -4.46
C LEU A 109 -5.75 -4.18 -4.92
N THR A 110 -5.53 -4.71 -6.12
CA THR A 110 -6.37 -5.73 -6.75
C THR A 110 -5.71 -7.11 -6.78
N ASN A 111 -4.41 -7.18 -6.50
CA ASN A 111 -3.68 -8.44 -6.55
C ASN A 111 -2.58 -8.53 -5.50
N VAL A 112 -2.67 -9.55 -4.63
CA VAL A 112 -1.60 -9.96 -3.69
C VAL A 112 -1.25 -11.40 -4.04
N GLU A 113 -0.05 -11.61 -4.56
CA GLU A 113 0.35 -12.88 -5.15
C GLU A 113 0.91 -13.87 -4.12
N TYR A 114 1.18 -15.07 -4.61
CA TYR A 114 1.69 -16.20 -3.85
C TYR A 114 2.94 -15.81 -3.04
N HIS A 115 2.96 -16.19 -1.77
CA HIS A 115 4.06 -15.91 -0.84
C HIS A 115 4.38 -14.41 -0.64
N ALA A 116 3.54 -13.48 -1.04
CA ALA A 116 3.83 -12.05 -0.95
C ALA A 116 4.34 -11.63 0.45
N PHE A 117 3.79 -12.21 1.52
CA PHE A 117 4.21 -11.99 2.92
C PHE A 117 4.55 -13.30 3.66
N TRP A 118 4.81 -14.38 2.93
CA TRP A 118 5.15 -15.67 3.53
C TRP A 118 6.40 -15.56 4.39
N GLY A 119 6.42 -16.24 5.54
CA GLY A 119 7.57 -16.19 6.45
C GLY A 119 7.72 -14.88 7.26
N CYS A 120 6.77 -13.94 7.13
CA CYS A 120 6.71 -12.76 8.00
C CYS A 120 6.14 -13.14 9.38
N ASN A 121 6.85 -13.94 10.14
CA ASN A 121 6.33 -14.60 11.36
C ASN A 121 6.04 -13.63 12.51
N ALA A 122 6.56 -12.40 12.46
CA ALA A 122 6.22 -11.35 13.41
C ALA A 122 4.94 -10.56 13.04
N LEU A 123 4.31 -10.86 11.89
CA LEU A 123 3.15 -10.12 11.40
C LEU A 123 1.94 -10.31 12.32
N LYS A 124 1.40 -9.20 12.83
CA LYS A 124 0.27 -9.17 13.77
C LYS A 124 -0.95 -8.45 13.21
N SER A 125 -0.73 -7.43 12.41
CA SER A 125 -1.78 -6.54 11.95
C SER A 125 -1.70 -6.29 10.45
N VAL A 126 -2.76 -6.62 9.74
CA VAL A 126 -2.92 -6.32 8.32
C VAL A 126 -4.14 -5.42 8.17
N TYR A 127 -3.93 -4.23 7.67
CA TYR A 127 -4.98 -3.26 7.37
C TYR A 127 -5.26 -3.31 5.88
N TYR A 128 -6.44 -3.76 5.47
CA TYR A 128 -6.80 -3.91 4.07
C TYR A 128 -7.99 -3.03 3.72
N ALA A 129 -7.73 -1.95 3.00
CA ALA A 129 -8.74 -0.94 2.70
C ALA A 129 -9.69 -1.33 1.55
N ASN A 130 -9.41 -2.41 0.79
CA ASN A 130 -10.32 -2.88 -0.25
C ASN A 130 -11.61 -3.42 0.39
N PRO A 131 -12.79 -2.84 0.08
CA PRO A 131 -14.05 -3.24 0.71
C PRO A 131 -14.62 -4.55 0.16
N THR A 132 -14.17 -4.97 -1.01
CA THR A 132 -14.69 -6.14 -1.72
C THR A 132 -13.56 -7.07 -2.20
N PRO A 133 -12.74 -7.59 -1.26
CA PRO A 133 -11.69 -8.53 -1.63
C PRO A 133 -12.31 -9.80 -2.23
N THR A 134 -11.62 -10.40 -3.18
CA THR A 134 -11.99 -11.68 -3.79
C THR A 134 -10.84 -12.67 -3.68
N SER A 135 -11.12 -13.97 -3.84
CA SER A 135 -10.07 -14.99 -3.87
C SER A 135 -9.08 -14.81 -5.04
N ASN A 136 -9.48 -14.08 -6.08
CA ASN A 136 -8.57 -13.73 -7.17
C ASN A 136 -7.69 -12.51 -6.84
N SER A 137 -8.13 -11.67 -5.89
CA SER A 137 -7.33 -10.50 -5.48
C SER A 137 -6.31 -10.82 -4.39
N VAL A 138 -6.52 -11.88 -3.62
CA VAL A 138 -5.53 -12.34 -2.63
C VAL A 138 -5.38 -13.85 -2.79
N ILE A 139 -4.21 -14.27 -3.23
CA ILE A 139 -3.92 -15.69 -3.50
C ILE A 139 -3.69 -16.43 -2.18
N THR A 140 -4.15 -17.67 -2.11
CA THR A 140 -3.86 -18.59 -1.01
C THR A 140 -2.34 -18.64 -0.75
N ASN A 141 -1.94 -18.67 0.53
CA ASN A 141 -0.54 -18.59 0.98
C ASN A 141 0.17 -17.25 0.68
N ALA A 142 -0.58 -16.17 0.43
CA ALA A 142 0.00 -14.83 0.36
C ALA A 142 0.55 -14.36 1.71
N PHE A 143 -0.08 -14.78 2.80
CA PHE A 143 0.30 -14.46 4.19
C PHE A 143 0.91 -15.68 4.91
N PRO A 144 1.64 -15.45 6.02
CA PRO A 144 2.18 -16.55 6.82
C PRO A 144 1.06 -17.39 7.44
N ASP A 145 1.32 -18.66 7.65
CA ASP A 145 0.47 -19.58 8.42
C ASP A 145 0.66 -19.30 9.92
N ASN A 146 0.13 -18.17 10.36
CA ASN A 146 0.27 -17.66 11.73
C ASN A 146 -1.08 -17.23 12.27
N THR A 147 -1.62 -18.00 13.21
CA THR A 147 -2.96 -17.79 13.77
C THR A 147 -3.08 -16.57 14.70
N ASN A 148 -2.01 -15.80 14.92
CA ASN A 148 -2.04 -14.62 15.80
C ASN A 148 -2.24 -13.29 15.05
N MET A 149 -2.63 -13.35 13.78
CA MET A 149 -2.85 -12.16 12.98
C MET A 149 -4.28 -11.63 13.11
N THR A 150 -4.40 -10.31 13.11
CA THR A 150 -5.69 -9.60 12.98
C THR A 150 -5.76 -8.91 11.62
N LEU A 151 -6.83 -9.19 10.87
CA LEU A 151 -7.19 -8.47 9.67
C LEU A 151 -8.14 -7.32 10.03
N TYR A 152 -7.78 -6.12 9.65
CA TYR A 152 -8.61 -4.95 9.78
C TYR A 152 -9.19 -4.59 8.42
N VAL A 153 -10.51 -4.52 8.30
CA VAL A 153 -11.23 -4.18 7.07
C VAL A 153 -12.00 -2.89 7.24
N SER A 154 -12.33 -2.21 6.13
CA SER A 154 -12.96 -0.89 6.18
C SER A 154 -14.31 -0.90 6.92
N LYS A 155 -14.49 0.05 7.85
CA LYS A 155 -15.76 0.29 8.53
C LYS A 155 -16.77 1.00 7.61
N ALA A 156 -16.29 1.72 6.60
CA ALA A 156 -17.14 2.45 5.67
C ALA A 156 -18.07 1.54 4.85
N HIS A 157 -17.73 0.25 4.75
CA HIS A 157 -18.52 -0.73 3.99
C HIS A 157 -19.22 -1.74 4.90
N THR A 158 -20.54 -1.87 4.73
CA THR A 158 -21.38 -2.69 5.61
C THR A 158 -20.95 -4.16 5.67
N ASN A 159 -20.63 -4.76 4.53
CA ASN A 159 -20.33 -6.19 4.39
C ASN A 159 -18.82 -6.51 4.31
N SER A 160 -17.94 -5.59 4.71
CA SER A 160 -16.49 -5.78 4.56
C SER A 160 -15.93 -7.00 5.30
N VAL A 161 -16.45 -7.31 6.49
CA VAL A 161 -16.05 -8.51 7.26
C VAL A 161 -16.54 -9.79 6.56
N GLU A 162 -17.78 -9.81 6.10
CA GLU A 162 -18.35 -10.96 5.40
C GLU A 162 -17.65 -11.21 4.06
N ASN A 163 -17.32 -10.15 3.33
CA ASN A 163 -16.55 -10.26 2.11
C ASN A 163 -15.14 -10.81 2.36
N ALA A 164 -14.48 -10.32 3.42
CA ALA A 164 -13.16 -10.83 3.79
C ALA A 164 -13.20 -12.32 4.17
N ARG A 165 -14.23 -12.77 4.89
CA ARG A 165 -14.39 -14.19 5.27
C ARG A 165 -14.60 -15.15 4.09
N LYS A 166 -14.94 -14.65 2.92
CA LYS A 166 -15.08 -15.45 1.68
C LYS A 166 -13.74 -15.64 0.96
N VAL A 167 -12.69 -14.97 1.40
CA VAL A 167 -11.36 -15.03 0.79
C VAL A 167 -10.50 -16.03 1.54
N GLN A 168 -10.24 -17.19 0.95
CA GLN A 168 -9.51 -18.30 1.57
C GLN A 168 -8.13 -17.88 2.12
N ALA A 169 -7.46 -16.92 1.46
CA ALA A 169 -6.18 -16.40 1.95
C ALA A 169 -6.26 -15.73 3.33
N PHE A 170 -7.46 -15.42 3.82
CA PHE A 170 -7.68 -14.82 5.13
C PHE A 170 -8.11 -15.83 6.21
N ASP A 171 -8.16 -17.12 5.89
CA ASP A 171 -8.50 -18.17 6.87
C ASP A 171 -7.48 -18.27 8.01
N TYR A 172 -6.25 -17.83 7.77
CA TYR A 172 -5.19 -17.80 8.79
C TYR A 172 -5.29 -16.65 9.79
N PHE A 173 -6.19 -15.67 9.54
CA PHE A 173 -6.38 -14.57 10.48
C PHE A 173 -7.30 -15.00 11.60
N SER A 174 -6.80 -15.04 12.85
CA SER A 174 -7.58 -15.38 14.03
C SER A 174 -8.76 -14.44 14.27
N THR A 175 -8.63 -13.20 13.82
CA THR A 175 -9.61 -12.15 14.06
C THR A 175 -9.75 -11.25 12.83
N ILE A 176 -11.01 -10.95 12.44
CA ILE A 176 -11.33 -9.93 11.44
C ILE A 176 -12.11 -8.83 12.13
N LYS A 177 -11.62 -7.60 12.12
CA LYS A 177 -12.21 -6.43 12.76
C LYS A 177 -12.52 -5.33 11.75
N LYS A 178 -13.60 -4.58 12.00
CA LYS A 178 -13.83 -3.30 11.31
C LYS A 178 -12.90 -2.24 11.89
N HIS A 179 -12.27 -1.49 11.03
CA HIS A 179 -11.41 -0.37 11.38
C HIS A 179 -11.83 0.89 10.64
N VAL A 180 -11.85 2.01 11.35
CA VAL A 180 -11.94 3.31 10.71
C VAL A 180 -10.52 3.65 10.29
N TYR A 181 -10.28 3.53 9.01
CA TYR A 181 -9.01 4.01 8.48
C TYR A 181 -9.00 5.53 8.56
N ALA A 182 -7.86 6.09 8.97
CA ALA A 182 -7.54 7.46 8.60
C ALA A 182 -7.55 7.63 7.07
N SER A 183 -7.76 6.59 6.32
CA SER A 183 -7.85 6.46 4.87
C SER A 183 -9.15 5.81 4.40
N ASP A 184 -10.21 5.80 5.17
CA ASP A 184 -11.55 5.64 4.63
C ASP A 184 -11.85 6.92 3.85
N PHE A 185 -11.20 7.01 2.70
CA PHE A 185 -11.28 8.12 1.80
C PHE A 185 -12.70 8.23 1.27
N ILE A 186 -13.32 9.35 1.50
CA ILE A 186 -14.40 9.80 0.64
C ILE A 186 -13.69 10.24 -0.65
N LEU A 187 -13.71 9.37 -1.65
CA LEU A 187 -13.38 9.75 -3.02
C LEU A 187 -14.36 10.84 -3.43
N SER A 188 -13.93 12.09 -3.44
CA SER A 188 -14.56 13.10 -4.27
C SER A 188 -13.82 13.13 -5.60
N ASP A 189 -14.48 13.57 -6.67
CA ASP A 189 -13.89 13.71 -8.01
C ASP A 189 -12.64 14.59 -8.03
N HIS A 190 -12.29 15.25 -6.92
CA HIS A 190 -11.24 16.26 -6.80
C HIS A 190 -10.17 15.97 -5.74
N GLY A 191 -10.27 14.87 -4.97
CA GLY A 191 -9.23 14.56 -3.97
C GLY A 191 -9.64 13.53 -2.91
N TYR A 192 -8.69 13.22 -2.04
CA TYR A 192 -8.88 12.30 -0.91
C TYR A 192 -9.06 13.09 0.36
N PHE A 193 -10.11 12.80 1.10
CA PHE A 193 -10.28 13.25 2.46
C PHE A 193 -9.94 12.10 3.42
N CYS A 194 -9.04 12.33 4.33
CA CYS A 194 -8.73 11.40 5.40
C CYS A 194 -9.54 11.78 6.64
N VAL A 195 -10.18 10.80 7.25
CA VAL A 195 -10.72 10.97 8.59
C VAL A 195 -9.55 11.08 9.56
N THR A 196 -9.19 12.28 9.98
CA THR A 196 -8.08 12.51 10.91
C THR A 196 -8.47 12.22 12.34
N LYS A 197 -9.77 12.26 12.64
CA LYS A 197 -10.33 11.94 13.94
C LYS A 197 -11.65 11.22 13.76
N ALA A 198 -11.69 9.95 14.13
CA ALA A 198 -12.93 9.20 14.12
C ALA A 198 -13.95 9.83 15.09
N PRO A 199 -15.26 9.84 14.75
CA PRO A 199 -16.30 10.20 15.71
C PRO A 199 -16.24 9.25 16.90
N LEU A 200 -16.48 9.76 18.09
CA LEU A 200 -16.59 8.92 19.29
C LEU A 200 -17.74 7.93 19.11
N SER A 201 -17.62 6.75 19.73
CA SER A 201 -18.60 5.67 19.61
C SER A 201 -20.01 6.04 20.09
N ASP A 202 -20.12 7.13 20.90
CA ASP A 202 -21.36 7.70 21.40
C ASP A 202 -22.01 8.74 20.47
N GLY A 203 -21.40 9.03 19.33
CA GLY A 203 -21.92 10.02 18.37
C GLY A 203 -21.79 11.47 18.80
N SER A 204 -21.14 11.76 19.94
CA SER A 204 -21.12 13.08 20.55
C SER A 204 -20.19 14.10 19.87
N THR A 205 -19.28 13.66 19.02
CA THR A 205 -18.37 14.52 18.25
C THR A 205 -18.41 14.19 16.77
N ARG A 206 -18.47 15.25 15.93
CA ARG A 206 -18.26 15.10 14.50
C ARG A 206 -16.80 14.69 14.27
N GLY A 207 -16.57 13.67 13.46
CA GLY A 207 -15.23 13.30 13.02
C GLY A 207 -14.59 14.44 12.23
N GLU A 208 -13.29 14.62 12.38
CA GLU A 208 -12.53 15.59 11.60
C GLU A 208 -12.01 14.91 10.34
N MET A 209 -12.14 15.59 9.21
CA MET A 209 -11.58 15.16 7.93
C MET A 209 -10.52 16.14 7.50
N SER A 210 -9.38 15.63 7.06
CA SER A 210 -8.34 16.45 6.45
C SER A 210 -8.13 15.99 5.01
N LEU A 211 -7.93 16.94 4.11
CA LEU A 211 -7.51 16.68 2.76
C LEU A 211 -6.09 16.12 2.79
N VAL A 212 -5.90 14.86 2.42
CA VAL A 212 -4.61 14.16 2.48
C VAL A 212 -3.89 14.18 1.13
N GLY A 213 -4.63 14.43 0.07
CA GLY A 213 -4.07 14.56 -1.27
C GLY A 213 -5.13 14.99 -2.26
N VAL A 214 -4.73 15.79 -3.21
CA VAL A 214 -5.52 16.12 -4.38
C VAL A 214 -5.04 15.20 -5.48
N TYR A 215 -5.94 14.54 -6.21
CA TYR A 215 -5.59 14.10 -7.55
C TYR A 215 -5.16 15.36 -8.30
N ALA A 216 -3.89 15.50 -8.56
CA ALA A 216 -3.48 16.43 -9.57
C ALA A 216 -3.94 15.83 -10.91
N ASP A 217 -5.17 16.12 -11.27
CA ASP A 217 -5.46 16.30 -12.66
C ASP A 217 -4.62 17.48 -13.07
N ASP A 218 -3.77 17.35 -14.08
CA ASP A 218 -2.69 18.28 -14.42
C ASP A 218 -3.15 19.72 -14.80
N ASN A 219 -4.40 20.07 -14.51
CA ASN A 219 -5.04 21.36 -14.82
C ASN A 219 -5.59 22.13 -13.62
N LEU A 220 -5.41 21.69 -12.39
CA LEU A 220 -5.88 22.45 -11.23
C LEU A 220 -4.66 23.09 -10.53
N ASN A 221 -4.46 24.38 -10.78
CA ASN A 221 -3.65 25.27 -9.94
C ASN A 221 -4.15 25.15 -8.50
N SER A 222 -3.40 24.42 -7.67
CA SER A 222 -3.69 24.28 -6.26
C SER A 222 -3.33 25.55 -5.51
N SER A 223 -4.28 26.48 -5.44
CA SER A 223 -4.29 27.53 -4.44
C SER A 223 -5.43 27.27 -3.47
N TRP A 224 -5.18 26.48 -2.45
CA TRP A 224 -5.99 26.44 -1.26
C TRP A 224 -5.09 26.78 -0.08
N SER A 225 -5.19 28.02 0.37
CA SER A 225 -4.71 28.50 1.67
C SER A 225 -5.65 28.04 2.78
#